data_b2710878b447be57fca50b08685f3629
#
_entry.id   b2710878b447be57fca50b08685f3629
#
_cell.length_a   1.000
_cell.length_b   1.000
_cell.length_c   1.000
_cell.angle_alpha   90.00
_cell.angle_beta   90.00
_cell.angle_gamma   90.00
#
_symmetry.space_group_name_H-M   'P 1'
#
loop_
_entity.id
_entity.type
_entity.pdbx_description
1 polymer ?
#
loop_
_entity_poly.entity_id
_entity_poly.type
_entity_poly.pdbx_seq_one_letter_code
_entity_poly.pdbx_strand_id
1 'polypeptide(L)'
;MFKVSVMYPNKEGATFDLDYYRTRHMELVMKHLKPFGLIKTDVDKGISGGGDQPAPYICIGNLYFELQEGYDRGIVDAGPILRGDIANFTNVTPIRQISEIFA
;
A
#
# COMPACT_ATOMS: atom_id res chain seq x y z
N MET A 1 6.87 -1.61 16.34
CA MET A 1 6.67 -1.91 14.91
C MET A 1 5.68 -0.94 14.31
N PHE A 2 5.98 -0.47 13.12
CA PHE A 2 5.15 0.50 12.41
C PHE A 2 4.56 -0.11 11.16
N LYS A 3 3.39 0.37 10.80
CA LYS A 3 2.69 -0.06 9.59
C LYS A 3 2.36 1.15 8.74
N VAL A 4 2.68 1.06 7.46
CA VAL A 4 2.24 2.03 6.46
C VAL A 4 1.07 1.42 5.71
N SER A 5 -0.08 2.05 5.78
CA SER A 5 -1.27 1.61 5.08
C SER A 5 -1.46 2.50 3.85
N VAL A 6 -1.43 1.88 2.67
CA VAL A 6 -1.65 2.58 1.39
C VAL A 6 -3.04 2.18 0.93
N MET A 7 -3.98 3.10 1.04
CA MET A 7 -5.42 2.83 0.88
C MET A 7 -5.93 3.41 -0.42
N TYR A 8 -6.51 2.58 -1.26
CA TYR A 8 -7.03 2.98 -2.57
C TYR A 8 -8.54 3.14 -2.50
N PRO A 9 -9.06 4.40 -2.49
CA PRO A 9 -10.48 4.66 -2.34
C PRO A 9 -11.32 3.97 -3.40
N ASN A 10 -12.45 3.41 -2.97
CA ASN A 10 -13.42 2.79 -3.85
C ASN A 10 -14.40 3.85 -4.31
N LYS A 11 -14.23 4.34 -5.52
CA LYS A 11 -15.08 5.38 -6.07
C LYS A 11 -15.53 5.03 -7.48
N GLU A 12 -16.59 5.72 -7.93
CA GLU A 12 -17.11 5.50 -9.27
C GLU A 12 -16.04 5.70 -10.34
N GLY A 13 -15.98 4.77 -11.29
CA GLY A 13 -15.00 4.82 -12.36
C GLY A 13 -13.62 4.27 -12.00
N ALA A 14 -13.43 3.83 -10.75
CA ALA A 14 -12.15 3.29 -10.32
C ALA A 14 -11.87 1.94 -10.99
N THR A 15 -10.62 1.76 -11.42
CA THR A 15 -10.12 0.47 -11.93
C THR A 15 -8.94 0.05 -11.08
N PHE A 16 -8.80 -1.25 -10.86
CA PHE A 16 -7.70 -1.77 -10.05
C PHE A 16 -7.34 -3.20 -10.49
N ASP A 17 -6.09 -3.38 -10.92
CA ASP A 17 -5.55 -4.70 -11.26
C ASP A 17 -4.93 -5.31 -10.01
N LEU A 18 -5.71 -6.09 -9.29
CA LEU A 18 -5.31 -6.67 -8.02
C LEU A 18 -4.17 -7.68 -8.19
N ASP A 19 -4.17 -8.45 -9.28
CA ASP A 19 -3.11 -9.42 -9.51
C ASP A 19 -1.77 -8.75 -9.79
N TYR A 20 -1.77 -7.68 -10.56
CA TYR A 20 -0.54 -6.89 -10.77
C TYR A 20 -0.05 -6.31 -9.45
N TYR A 21 -0.97 -5.73 -8.67
CA TYR A 21 -0.62 -5.06 -7.41
C TYR A 21 0.03 -6.02 -6.41
N ARG A 22 -0.61 -7.16 -6.16
CA ARG A 22 -0.12 -8.11 -5.15
C ARG A 22 1.15 -8.83 -5.57
N THR A 23 1.43 -8.91 -6.85
CA THR A 23 2.63 -9.57 -7.37
C THR A 23 3.70 -8.55 -7.76
N ARG A 24 3.52 -7.87 -8.88
CA ARG A 24 4.55 -7.01 -9.45
C ARG A 24 4.84 -5.77 -8.64
N HIS A 25 3.79 -5.08 -8.20
CA HIS A 25 3.99 -3.87 -7.41
C HIS A 25 4.61 -4.19 -6.05
N MET A 26 4.10 -5.20 -5.36
CA MET A 26 4.63 -5.59 -4.05
C MET A 26 6.05 -6.15 -4.12
N GLU A 27 6.40 -6.81 -5.21
CA GLU A 27 7.77 -7.23 -5.46
C GLU A 27 8.70 -6.01 -5.58
N LEU A 28 8.24 -4.98 -6.31
CA LEU A 28 8.99 -3.73 -6.47
C LEU A 28 9.14 -3.02 -5.12
N VAL A 29 8.08 -2.96 -4.32
CA VAL A 29 8.08 -2.39 -2.98
C VAL A 29 9.12 -3.09 -2.10
N MET A 30 9.10 -4.41 -2.08
CA MET A 30 10.04 -5.19 -1.27
C MET A 30 11.48 -4.95 -1.72
N LYS A 31 11.72 -4.97 -3.02
CA LYS A 31 13.05 -4.77 -3.58
C LYS A 31 13.66 -3.43 -3.14
N HIS A 32 12.87 -2.37 -3.20
CA HIS A 32 13.38 -1.01 -2.96
C HIS A 32 13.34 -0.59 -1.50
N LEU A 33 12.47 -1.19 -0.68
CA LEU A 33 12.34 -0.79 0.72
C LEU A 33 12.95 -1.77 1.72
N LYS A 34 13.23 -3.01 1.32
CA LYS A 34 13.91 -3.95 2.21
C LYS A 34 15.24 -3.41 2.76
N PRO A 35 16.08 -2.74 1.95
CA PRO A 35 17.32 -2.13 2.47
C PRO A 35 17.09 -1.09 3.58
N PHE A 36 15.88 -0.55 3.67
CA PHE A 36 15.52 0.45 4.68
C PHE A 36 14.73 -0.14 5.85
N GLY A 37 14.66 -1.47 5.94
CA GLY A 37 14.05 -2.13 7.09
C GLY A 37 12.62 -2.61 6.89
N LEU A 38 12.14 -2.68 5.65
CA LEU A 38 10.85 -3.32 5.37
C LEU A 38 10.94 -4.80 5.74
N ILE A 39 10.04 -5.24 6.62
CA ILE A 39 10.01 -6.61 7.14
C ILE A 39 9.14 -7.51 6.28
N LYS A 40 7.92 -7.05 6.01
CA LYS A 40 6.93 -7.79 5.23
C LYS A 40 5.88 -6.86 4.66
N THR A 41 5.12 -7.37 3.72
CA THR A 41 3.94 -6.70 3.17
C THR A 41 2.76 -7.66 3.20
N ASP A 42 1.55 -7.11 3.26
CA ASP A 42 0.35 -7.87 2.94
C ASP A 42 -0.65 -6.95 2.21
N VAL A 43 -1.67 -7.55 1.63
CA VAL A 43 -2.65 -6.85 0.81
C VAL A 43 -4.04 -7.26 1.25
N ASP A 44 -4.87 -6.26 1.56
CA ASP A 44 -6.25 -6.46 1.92
C ASP A 44 -7.12 -6.10 0.72
N LYS A 45 -7.95 -7.04 0.28
CA LYS A 45 -8.96 -6.79 -0.75
C LYS A 45 -10.24 -6.34 -0.08
N GLY A 46 -10.78 -5.19 -0.49
CA GLY A 46 -12.03 -4.69 0.03
C GLY A 46 -13.20 -5.61 -0.33
N ILE A 47 -14.04 -5.94 0.65
CA ILE A 47 -15.22 -6.79 0.46
C ILE A 47 -16.49 -6.00 0.72
N SER A 48 -16.57 -5.31 1.84
CA SER A 48 -17.73 -4.49 2.21
C SER A 48 -17.37 -3.50 3.30
N GLY A 49 -18.23 -2.54 3.52
CA GLY A 49 -18.11 -1.61 4.65
C GLY A 49 -18.87 -2.05 5.88
N GLY A 50 -19.43 -3.26 5.82
CA GLY A 50 -20.31 -3.81 6.85
C GLY A 50 -21.77 -3.68 6.41
N GLY A 51 -22.57 -4.74 6.68
CA GLY A 51 -23.95 -4.80 6.21
C GLY A 51 -24.03 -4.70 4.70
N ASP A 52 -24.87 -3.79 4.22
CA ASP A 52 -25.08 -3.58 2.78
C ASP A 52 -24.19 -2.48 2.21
N GLN A 53 -23.26 -1.95 3.00
CA GLN A 53 -22.39 -0.86 2.53
C GLN A 53 -21.24 -1.39 1.67
N PRO A 54 -20.87 -0.67 0.59
CA PRO A 54 -19.68 -1.05 -0.18
C PRO A 54 -18.42 -0.81 0.64
N ALA A 55 -17.35 -1.52 0.31
CA ALA A 55 -16.05 -1.29 0.94
C ALA A 55 -15.59 0.14 0.64
N PRO A 56 -15.15 0.91 1.65
CA PRO A 56 -14.63 2.27 1.43
C PRO A 56 -13.37 2.27 0.56
N TYR A 57 -12.60 1.20 0.61
CA TYR A 57 -11.36 1.07 -0.17
C TYR A 57 -11.40 -0.21 -0.99
N ILE A 58 -10.94 -0.10 -2.24
CA ILE A 58 -10.82 -1.26 -3.14
C ILE A 58 -9.79 -2.22 -2.58
N CYS A 59 -8.69 -1.66 -2.09
CA CYS A 59 -7.53 -2.41 -1.69
C CYS A 59 -6.74 -1.59 -0.68
N ILE A 60 -6.11 -2.26 0.27
CA ILE A 60 -5.17 -1.64 1.21
C ILE A 60 -3.88 -2.45 1.16
N GLY A 61 -2.78 -1.79 0.83
CA GLY A 61 -1.46 -2.38 0.93
C GLY A 61 -0.84 -2.02 2.25
N ASN A 62 -0.34 -3.01 2.98
CA ASN A 62 0.28 -2.81 4.28
C ASN A 62 1.77 -3.12 4.22
N LEU A 63 2.58 -2.16 4.67
CA LEU A 63 4.03 -2.30 4.73
C LEU A 63 4.44 -2.23 6.20
N TYR A 64 5.23 -3.20 6.65
CA TYR A 64 5.63 -3.30 8.05
C TYR A 64 7.12 -3.01 8.21
N PHE A 65 7.43 -2.06 9.08
CA PHE A 65 8.79 -1.63 9.40
C PHE A 65 9.03 -1.75 10.90
N GLU A 66 10.26 -2.08 11.27
CA GLU A 66 10.64 -2.04 12.68
C GLU A 66 10.64 -0.62 13.23
N LEU A 67 11.23 0.31 12.47
CA LEU A 67 11.36 1.71 12.84
C LEU A 67 10.75 2.61 11.77
N GLN A 68 10.04 3.65 12.21
CA GLN A 68 9.47 4.64 11.30
C GLN A 68 10.55 5.32 10.45
N GLU A 69 11.71 5.57 11.03
CA GLU A 69 12.84 6.19 10.34
C GLU A 69 13.22 5.43 9.06
N GLY A 70 13.15 4.10 9.08
CA GLY A 70 13.42 3.30 7.90
C GLY A 70 12.51 3.64 6.74
N TYR A 71 11.21 3.73 7.01
CA TYR A 71 10.25 4.14 5.99
C TYR A 71 10.50 5.56 5.50
N ASP A 72 10.71 6.50 6.43
CA ASP A 72 10.91 7.91 6.07
C ASP A 72 12.10 8.09 5.14
N ARG A 73 13.18 7.36 5.39
CA ARG A 73 14.38 7.39 4.54
C ARG A 73 14.15 6.66 3.22
N GLY A 74 13.51 5.51 3.28
CA GLY A 74 13.26 4.68 2.12
C GLY A 74 12.35 5.33 1.10
N ILE A 75 11.30 6.04 1.57
CA ILE A 75 10.34 6.66 0.66
C ILE A 75 10.94 7.85 -0.10
N VAL A 76 11.93 8.51 0.46
CA VAL A 76 12.66 9.57 -0.26
C VAL A 76 13.40 8.97 -1.45
N ASP A 77 14.05 7.82 -1.24
CA ASP A 77 14.83 7.15 -2.28
C ASP A 77 13.96 6.40 -3.29
N ALA A 78 13.02 5.59 -2.80
CA ALA A 78 12.22 4.70 -3.63
C ALA A 78 10.88 5.30 -4.07
N GLY A 79 10.43 6.37 -3.44
CA GLY A 79 9.11 6.95 -3.69
C GLY A 79 8.82 7.23 -5.16
N PRO A 80 9.72 7.89 -5.90
CA PRO A 80 9.47 8.17 -7.33
C PRO A 80 9.24 6.89 -8.15
N ILE A 81 9.99 5.84 -7.88
CA ILE A 81 9.87 4.56 -8.59
C ILE A 81 8.52 3.91 -8.26
N LEU A 82 8.15 3.87 -6.98
CA LEU A 82 6.92 3.24 -6.54
C LEU A 82 5.69 4.01 -7.01
N ARG A 83 5.73 5.34 -6.95
CA ARG A 83 4.63 6.18 -7.46
C ARG A 83 4.49 6.05 -8.97
N GLY A 84 5.60 5.94 -9.68
CA GLY A 84 5.58 5.78 -11.13
C GLY A 84 4.93 4.48 -11.59
N ASP A 85 4.89 3.47 -10.73
CA ASP A 85 4.28 2.18 -11.06
C ASP A 85 2.76 2.17 -10.85
N ILE A 86 2.20 3.14 -10.10
CA ILE A 86 0.78 3.14 -9.75
C ILE A 86 -0.12 3.13 -10.98
N ALA A 87 0.20 3.90 -12.00
CA ALA A 87 -0.61 3.96 -13.23
C ALA A 87 -0.69 2.62 -13.95
N ASN A 88 0.19 1.68 -13.67
CA ASN A 88 0.17 0.35 -14.26
C ASN A 88 -0.93 -0.56 -13.70
N PHE A 89 -1.48 -0.23 -12.53
CA PHE A 89 -2.50 -1.08 -11.93
C PHE A 89 -3.77 -0.34 -11.51
N THR A 90 -3.78 0.99 -11.44
CA THR A 90 -4.98 1.71 -11.02
C THR A 90 -5.01 3.14 -11.55
N ASN A 91 -6.21 3.70 -11.65
CA ASN A 91 -6.44 5.12 -11.93
C ASN A 91 -6.77 5.91 -10.67
N VAL A 92 -6.68 5.30 -9.49
CA VAL A 92 -7.05 5.94 -8.22
C VAL A 92 -5.80 6.41 -7.49
N THR A 93 -5.87 7.63 -6.91
CA THR A 93 -4.80 8.14 -6.06
C THR A 93 -4.96 7.58 -4.65
N PRO A 94 -3.97 6.88 -4.10
CA PRO A 94 -4.08 6.34 -2.76
C PRO A 94 -3.98 7.39 -1.67
N ILE A 95 -4.54 7.06 -0.51
CA ILE A 95 -4.36 7.77 0.74
C ILE A 95 -3.44 6.94 1.61
N ARG A 96 -2.51 7.57 2.31
CA ARG A 96 -1.51 6.87 3.09
C ARG A 96 -1.62 7.24 4.56
N GLN A 97 -1.46 6.26 5.43
CA GLN A 97 -1.39 6.48 6.87
C GLN A 97 -0.25 5.67 7.46
N ILE A 98 0.52 6.29 8.34
CA ILE A 98 1.55 5.60 9.11
C ILE A 98 1.01 5.40 10.51
N SER A 99 1.04 4.17 11.00
CA SER A 99 0.52 3.82 12.32
C SER A 99 1.56 3.05 13.12
N GLU A 100 1.56 3.28 14.41
CA GLU A 100 2.27 2.39 15.33
C GLU A 100 1.34 1.21 15.63
N ILE A 101 1.87 0.00 15.57
CA ILE A 101 1.09 -1.18 15.98
C ILE A 101 1.07 -1.19 17.49
N PHE A 102 -0.09 -0.88 18.04
CA PHE A 102 -0.25 -0.59 19.45
C PHE A 102 -0.54 -1.83 20.31
N ALA A 103 -1.21 -2.80 19.71
CA ALA A 103 -1.58 -4.03 20.43
C ALA A 103 -1.42 -5.26 19.57
#